data_4319877910b63a5baa199ea3f8b14e77
#
_entry.id   4319877910b63a5baa199ea3f8b14e77
#
_cell.length_a   1.000
_cell.length_b   1.000
_cell.length_c   1.000
_cell.angle_alpha   90.00
_cell.angle_beta   90.00
_cell.angle_gamma   90.00
#
_symmetry.space_group_name_H-M   'P 1'
#
loop_
_entity.id
_entity.type
_entity.pdbx_description
1 polymer ?
#
loop_
_entity_poly.entity_id
_entity_poly.type
_entity_poly.pdbx_seq_one_letter_code
_entity_poly.pdbx_strand_id
1 'polypeptide(L)'
;MLLNNVLAKEGLFSGYSFREKIDHNPEGTVGVLQMKDIANNYLHFDYQNIDKVNDISFKEKFFLNKGDVLFVSKGVNNYAFSIDKLDFPIIASATFFIIRVNENKILSEYLAWYMNQTEAQNYFSEKKAGTYVPNLKKQDILDLPLIVPPLKTQNAIAQTAKLLNQEIIILDKIKENRKELIQTQLINIINND
;
A
#
# COMPACT_ATOMS: atom_id res chain seq x y z
N MET A 1 -3.89 -17.25 14.70
CA MET A 1 -3.92 -16.23 15.77
C MET A 1 -4.55 -14.93 15.24
N LEU A 2 -4.73 -13.88 16.08
CA LEU A 2 -5.24 -12.60 15.59
C LEU A 2 -4.08 -11.63 15.27
N LEU A 3 -4.31 -10.69 14.36
CA LEU A 3 -3.31 -9.66 14.01
C LEU A 3 -2.79 -8.92 15.25
N ASN A 4 -3.66 -8.60 16.19
CA ASN A 4 -3.28 -7.92 17.44
C ASN A 4 -2.13 -8.62 18.21
N ASN A 5 -2.00 -9.94 18.08
CA ASN A 5 -0.98 -10.73 18.79
C ASN A 5 0.45 -10.57 18.23
N VAL A 6 0.57 -10.01 17.04
CA VAL A 6 1.84 -9.87 16.32
C VAL A 6 2.26 -8.41 16.10
N LEU A 7 1.49 -7.46 16.60
CA LEU A 7 1.82 -6.04 16.50
C LEU A 7 2.96 -5.64 17.44
N ALA A 8 3.67 -4.59 17.07
CA ALA A 8 4.51 -3.82 17.99
C ALA A 8 3.63 -3.03 18.98
N LYS A 9 4.25 -2.43 20.01
CA LYS A 9 3.54 -1.55 20.94
C LYS A 9 2.92 -0.38 20.17
N GLU A 10 1.60 -0.16 20.33
CA GLU A 10 0.83 0.84 19.56
C GLU A 10 0.93 0.65 18.03
N GLY A 11 1.03 -0.60 17.59
CA GLY A 11 1.35 -0.96 16.22
C GLY A 11 0.23 -0.77 15.18
N LEU A 12 -0.95 -0.23 15.52
CA LEU A 12 -2.03 0.06 14.57
C LEU A 12 -2.66 1.41 14.83
N PHE A 13 -2.57 2.33 13.86
CA PHE A 13 -3.17 3.65 13.94
C PHE A 13 -3.51 4.19 12.55
N SER A 14 -4.41 5.18 12.49
CA SER A 14 -4.75 5.87 11.24
C SER A 14 -3.64 6.83 10.84
N GLY A 15 -3.41 6.98 9.56
CA GLY A 15 -2.57 8.04 9.02
C GLY A 15 -3.07 9.43 9.40
N TYR A 16 -2.35 10.47 8.97
CA TYR A 16 -2.64 11.84 9.34
C TYR A 16 -3.92 12.36 8.68
N SER A 17 -4.78 13.00 9.48
CA SER A 17 -6.02 13.61 8.99
C SER A 17 -5.79 15.08 8.69
N PHE A 18 -5.69 15.40 7.41
CA PHE A 18 -5.66 16.79 6.95
C PHE A 18 -7.06 17.40 7.09
N ARG A 19 -7.12 18.63 7.60
CA ARG A 19 -8.38 19.40 7.74
C ARG A 19 -8.79 20.07 6.44
N GLU A 20 -7.77 20.42 5.63
CA GLU A 20 -7.92 21.11 4.35
C GLU A 20 -7.38 20.24 3.22
N LYS A 21 -7.65 20.66 1.98
CA LYS A 21 -7.05 20.03 0.81
C LYS A 21 -5.52 20.11 0.90
N ILE A 22 -4.87 19.05 0.50
CA ILE A 22 -3.41 19.03 0.43
C ILE A 22 -3.00 19.81 -0.81
N ASP A 23 -2.38 20.97 -0.60
CA ASP A 23 -1.80 21.76 -1.67
C ASP A 23 -0.34 21.37 -1.86
N HIS A 24 -0.02 20.95 -3.08
CA HIS A 24 1.34 20.56 -3.44
C HIS A 24 2.29 21.77 -3.36
N ASN A 25 3.36 21.62 -2.57
CA ASN A 25 4.46 22.56 -2.53
C ASN A 25 5.73 21.89 -3.08
N PRO A 26 6.26 22.30 -4.25
CA PRO A 26 7.46 21.70 -4.83
C PRO A 26 8.68 21.76 -3.90
N GLU A 27 8.78 22.80 -3.07
CA GLU A 27 9.85 22.99 -2.08
C GLU A 27 9.54 22.31 -0.73
N GLY A 28 8.43 21.59 -0.66
CA GLY A 28 8.02 20.87 0.54
C GLY A 28 9.02 19.77 0.93
N THR A 29 9.22 19.59 2.22
CA THR A 29 10.19 18.66 2.79
C THR A 29 9.59 17.32 3.17
N VAL A 30 8.27 17.21 3.26
CA VAL A 30 7.54 15.98 3.65
C VAL A 30 6.57 15.57 2.56
N GLY A 31 6.70 14.33 2.09
CA GLY A 31 5.75 13.74 1.15
C GLY A 31 4.47 13.30 1.87
N VAL A 32 3.33 13.39 1.18
CA VAL A 32 2.04 12.92 1.68
C VAL A 32 1.50 11.84 0.76
N LEU A 33 1.51 10.60 1.26
CA LEU A 33 0.98 9.46 0.53
C LEU A 33 -0.54 9.43 0.58
N GLN A 34 -1.18 9.39 -0.58
CA GLN A 34 -2.62 9.42 -0.77
C GLN A 34 -3.09 8.26 -1.66
N MET A 35 -4.40 8.05 -1.76
CA MET A 35 -4.97 7.01 -2.64
C MET A 35 -4.61 7.19 -4.12
N LYS A 36 -4.44 8.42 -4.58
CA LYS A 36 -4.05 8.72 -5.98
C LYS A 36 -2.65 8.22 -6.34
N ASP A 37 -1.78 8.02 -5.33
CA ASP A 37 -0.39 7.61 -5.50
C ASP A 37 -0.25 6.08 -5.58
N ILE A 38 -1.36 5.34 -5.44
CA ILE A 38 -1.40 3.90 -5.69
C ILE A 38 -1.41 3.68 -7.19
N ALA A 39 -0.45 2.93 -7.71
CA ALA A 39 -0.42 2.54 -9.12
C ALA A 39 -1.69 1.79 -9.52
N ASN A 40 -2.10 1.92 -10.79
CA ASN A 40 -3.35 1.37 -11.33
C ASN A 40 -3.53 -0.14 -11.11
N ASN A 41 -2.43 -0.88 -10.97
CA ASN A 41 -2.43 -2.31 -10.71
C ASN A 41 -2.42 -2.66 -9.20
N TYR A 42 -2.45 -1.67 -8.31
CA TYR A 42 -2.39 -1.83 -6.85
C TYR A 42 -1.17 -2.64 -6.34
N LEU A 43 -0.08 -2.68 -7.09
CA LEU A 43 1.12 -3.43 -6.74
C LEU A 43 2.18 -2.59 -6.03
N HIS A 44 2.16 -1.28 -6.23
CA HIS A 44 3.13 -0.34 -5.66
C HIS A 44 2.59 1.09 -5.61
N PHE A 45 3.30 1.96 -4.89
CA PHE A 45 3.06 3.40 -4.90
C PHE A 45 3.94 4.10 -5.93
N ASP A 46 3.40 5.12 -6.59
CA ASP A 46 4.18 6.06 -7.39
C ASP A 46 4.70 7.19 -6.48
N TYR A 47 5.96 7.08 -6.09
CA TYR A 47 6.61 8.09 -5.24
C TYR A 47 7.13 9.30 -6.03
N GLN A 48 7.13 9.27 -7.37
CA GLN A 48 7.70 10.34 -8.19
C GLN A 48 6.81 11.59 -8.18
N ASN A 49 5.50 11.39 -8.13
CA ASN A 49 4.49 12.45 -8.22
C ASN A 49 3.76 12.70 -6.90
N ILE A 50 4.32 12.22 -5.78
CA ILE A 50 3.70 12.40 -4.47
C ILE A 50 3.64 13.89 -4.10
N ASP A 51 2.49 14.33 -3.57
CA ASP A 51 2.38 15.69 -3.06
C ASP A 51 3.35 15.91 -1.90
N LYS A 52 4.01 17.06 -1.89
CA LYS A 52 4.87 17.49 -0.81
C LYS A 52 4.25 18.67 -0.06
N VAL A 53 4.51 18.73 1.22
CA VAL A 53 4.10 19.83 2.09
C VAL A 53 5.29 20.30 2.92
N ASN A 54 5.20 21.52 3.47
CA ASN A 54 6.18 21.94 4.47
C ASN A 54 6.03 21.11 5.73
N ASP A 55 7.11 20.92 6.47
CA ASP A 55 7.09 20.31 7.79
C ASP A 55 6.25 21.18 8.74
N ILE A 56 4.99 20.76 8.96
CA ILE A 56 4.06 21.40 9.86
C ILE A 56 4.05 20.58 11.15
N SER A 57 5.19 20.50 11.85
CA SER A 57 5.29 19.87 13.18
C SER A 57 4.49 18.54 13.30
N PHE A 58 4.59 17.67 12.30
CA PHE A 58 3.97 16.36 12.36
C PHE A 58 4.55 15.55 13.53
N LYS A 59 3.69 14.88 14.28
CA LYS A 59 4.18 13.97 15.33
C LYS A 59 4.95 12.84 14.68
N GLU A 60 6.08 12.46 15.28
CA GLU A 60 7.00 11.43 14.81
C GLU A 60 6.28 10.11 14.41
N LYS A 61 5.25 9.73 15.13
CA LYS A 61 4.48 8.51 14.84
C LYS A 61 3.87 8.44 13.45
N PHE A 62 3.59 9.60 12.81
CA PHE A 62 2.96 9.65 11.50
C PHE A 62 3.95 9.46 10.34
N PHE A 63 5.24 9.67 10.59
CA PHE A 63 6.24 9.38 9.58
C PHE A 63 6.33 7.88 9.35
N LEU A 64 6.32 7.51 8.07
CA LEU A 64 6.47 6.13 7.65
C LEU A 64 7.91 5.67 7.90
N ASN A 65 8.05 4.42 8.27
CA ASN A 65 9.32 3.75 8.44
C ASN A 65 9.40 2.53 7.52
N LYS A 66 10.61 2.12 7.19
CA LYS A 66 10.82 0.81 6.60
C LYS A 66 10.22 -0.26 7.52
N GLY A 67 9.50 -1.21 6.95
CA GLY A 67 8.79 -2.24 7.70
C GLY A 67 7.38 -1.85 8.15
N ASP A 68 6.92 -0.62 7.91
CA ASP A 68 5.50 -0.29 8.08
C ASP A 68 4.67 -1.00 7.00
N VAL A 69 3.50 -1.49 7.38
CA VAL A 69 2.49 -1.96 6.44
C VAL A 69 1.37 -0.92 6.37
N LEU A 70 1.12 -0.41 5.17
CA LEU A 70 0.00 0.47 4.89
C LEU A 70 -1.19 -0.35 4.43
N PHE A 71 -2.34 -0.10 5.02
CA PHE A 71 -3.58 -0.77 4.66
C PHE A 71 -4.65 0.25 4.28
N VAL A 72 -5.20 0.11 3.08
CA VAL A 72 -6.32 0.94 2.61
C VAL A 72 -7.58 0.55 3.38
N SER A 73 -8.04 1.44 4.26
CA SER A 73 -9.18 1.17 5.17
C SER A 73 -10.52 1.62 4.61
N LYS A 74 -10.52 2.47 3.59
CA LYS A 74 -11.72 3.10 3.02
C LYS A 74 -11.98 2.63 1.60
N GLY A 75 -13.25 2.54 1.23
CA GLY A 75 -13.67 2.18 -0.11
C GLY A 75 -13.89 0.68 -0.31
N VAL A 76 -14.16 0.31 -1.55
CA VAL A 76 -14.54 -1.07 -1.93
C VAL A 76 -13.35 -2.02 -1.80
N ASN A 77 -12.18 -1.58 -2.26
CA ASN A 77 -10.97 -2.39 -2.33
C ASN A 77 -10.04 -2.06 -1.17
N ASN A 78 -9.62 -3.07 -0.45
CA ASN A 78 -8.72 -2.97 0.69
C ASN A 78 -7.41 -3.66 0.34
N TYR A 79 -6.35 -2.89 0.14
CA TYR A 79 -5.02 -3.40 -0.19
C TYR A 79 -4.04 -3.10 0.92
N ALA A 80 -3.07 -3.99 1.08
CA ALA A 80 -1.95 -3.84 2.00
C ALA A 80 -0.63 -3.74 1.22
N PHE A 81 0.26 -2.85 1.68
CA PHE A 81 1.57 -2.59 1.09
C PHE A 81 2.61 -2.55 2.19
N SER A 82 3.73 -3.25 2.03
CA SER A 82 4.88 -3.09 2.91
C SER A 82 5.80 -1.99 2.39
N ILE A 83 6.31 -1.17 3.29
CA ILE A 83 7.29 -0.13 2.98
C ILE A 83 8.69 -0.74 3.05
N ASP A 84 9.36 -0.90 1.93
CA ASP A 84 10.72 -1.46 1.87
C ASP A 84 11.81 -0.39 1.81
N LYS A 85 11.52 0.79 1.26
CA LYS A 85 12.45 1.91 1.15
C LYS A 85 11.71 3.24 1.12
N LEU A 86 12.31 4.25 1.73
CA LEU A 86 11.88 5.65 1.67
C LEU A 86 13.12 6.51 1.39
N ASP A 87 13.06 7.37 0.39
CA ASP A 87 14.17 8.24 0.00
C ASP A 87 14.11 9.61 0.68
N PHE A 88 12.96 9.96 1.27
CA PHE A 88 12.73 11.20 2.02
C PHE A 88 11.58 10.99 3.03
N PRO A 89 11.37 11.93 3.97
CA PRO A 89 10.30 11.82 4.95
C PRO A 89 8.91 11.78 4.29
N ILE A 90 8.11 10.78 4.60
CA ILE A 90 6.75 10.60 4.07
C ILE A 90 5.80 10.32 5.23
N ILE A 91 4.60 10.90 5.16
CA ILE A 91 3.47 10.54 6.00
C ILE A 91 2.33 9.98 5.13
N ALA A 92 1.50 9.10 5.71
CA ALA A 92 0.31 8.61 5.03
C ALA A 92 -0.93 9.41 5.44
N SER A 93 -1.84 9.68 4.50
CA SER A 93 -3.15 10.27 4.80
C SER A 93 -4.04 9.32 5.60
N ALA A 94 -5.11 9.86 6.23
CA ALA A 94 -6.05 9.09 7.04
C ALA A 94 -6.89 8.06 6.26
N THR A 95 -6.64 7.89 4.98
CA THR A 95 -7.21 6.82 4.15
C THR A 95 -6.55 5.47 4.46
N PHE A 96 -5.34 5.52 5.02
CA PHE A 96 -4.57 4.34 5.39
C PHE A 96 -4.59 4.11 6.89
N PHE A 97 -4.60 2.84 7.29
CA PHE A 97 -4.02 2.41 8.55
C PHE A 97 -2.53 2.14 8.36
N ILE A 98 -1.74 2.53 9.36
CA ILE A 98 -0.32 2.22 9.47
C ILE A 98 -0.21 1.08 10.49
N ILE A 99 0.42 -0.02 10.08
CA ILE A 99 0.57 -1.24 10.87
C ILE A 99 2.06 -1.49 11.10
N ARG A 100 2.48 -1.44 12.35
CA ARG A 100 3.85 -1.78 12.81
C ARG A 100 3.84 -3.12 13.49
N VAL A 101 4.62 -4.05 12.98
CA VAL A 101 4.65 -5.43 13.46
C VAL A 101 5.81 -5.68 14.40
N ASN A 102 5.70 -6.73 15.21
CA ASN A 102 6.83 -7.30 15.91
C ASN A 102 7.55 -8.27 14.96
N GLU A 103 8.68 -7.85 14.41
CA GLU A 103 9.45 -8.60 13.41
C GLU A 103 10.00 -9.96 13.93
N ASN A 104 10.06 -10.16 15.24
CA ASN A 104 10.37 -11.46 15.81
C ASN A 104 9.23 -12.48 15.66
N LYS A 105 8.03 -12.03 15.29
CA LYS A 105 6.84 -12.87 15.13
C LYS A 105 6.37 -12.94 13.68
N ILE A 106 6.37 -11.80 12.98
CA ILE A 106 5.83 -11.70 11.62
C ILE A 106 6.62 -10.68 10.80
N LEU A 107 6.95 -11.01 9.55
CA LEU A 107 7.55 -10.07 8.61
C LEU A 107 6.46 -9.16 8.01
N SER A 108 6.77 -7.89 7.85
CA SER A 108 5.86 -6.89 7.28
C SER A 108 5.45 -7.24 5.84
N GLU A 109 6.38 -7.73 5.03
CA GLU A 109 6.12 -8.16 3.65
C GLU A 109 5.19 -9.37 3.61
N TYR A 110 5.36 -10.34 4.53
CA TYR A 110 4.46 -11.47 4.65
C TYR A 110 3.05 -11.02 5.07
N LEU A 111 2.95 -10.11 6.06
CA LEU A 111 1.66 -9.59 6.48
C LEU A 111 0.94 -8.87 5.34
N ALA A 112 1.63 -8.00 4.60
CA ALA A 112 1.06 -7.30 3.46
C ALA A 112 0.57 -8.28 2.39
N TRP A 113 1.37 -9.31 2.08
CA TRP A 113 0.95 -10.38 1.18
C TRP A 113 -0.30 -11.11 1.70
N TYR A 114 -0.31 -11.52 2.98
CA TYR A 114 -1.43 -12.25 3.57
C TYR A 114 -2.74 -11.45 3.55
N MET A 115 -2.68 -10.16 3.89
CA MET A 115 -3.85 -9.28 3.88
C MET A 115 -4.47 -9.12 2.49
N ASN A 116 -3.70 -9.36 1.43
CA ASN A 116 -4.16 -9.33 0.04
C ASN A 116 -4.69 -10.69 -0.46
N GLN A 117 -4.62 -11.76 0.33
CA GLN A 117 -5.13 -13.08 -0.09
C GLN A 117 -6.65 -13.19 0.10
N THR A 118 -7.25 -14.13 -0.62
CA THR A 118 -8.71 -14.34 -0.67
C THR A 118 -9.34 -14.46 0.70
N GLU A 119 -8.71 -15.19 1.62
CA GLU A 119 -9.24 -15.42 2.97
C GLU A 119 -9.34 -14.13 3.77
N ALA A 120 -8.29 -13.29 3.73
CA ALA A 120 -8.29 -11.99 4.39
C ALA A 120 -9.26 -11.01 3.71
N GLN A 121 -9.33 -11.02 2.39
CA GLN A 121 -10.24 -10.15 1.62
C GLN A 121 -11.72 -10.53 1.85
N ASN A 122 -12.04 -11.81 1.97
CA ASN A 122 -13.39 -12.28 2.35
C ASN A 122 -13.75 -11.79 3.75
N TYR A 123 -12.85 -11.96 4.72
CA TYR A 123 -13.04 -11.44 6.08
C TYR A 123 -13.34 -9.94 6.07
N PHE A 124 -12.56 -9.12 5.35
CA PHE A 124 -12.80 -7.67 5.26
C PHE A 124 -14.15 -7.36 4.60
N SER A 125 -14.54 -8.12 3.57
CA SER A 125 -15.81 -7.94 2.89
C SER A 125 -17.00 -8.22 3.80
N GLU A 126 -16.93 -9.27 4.62
CA GLU A 126 -17.94 -9.59 5.64
C GLU A 126 -18.08 -8.47 6.68
N LYS A 127 -16.96 -7.90 7.14
CA LYS A 127 -16.97 -6.78 8.12
C LYS A 127 -17.59 -5.50 7.56
N LYS A 128 -17.56 -5.32 6.25
CA LYS A 128 -18.19 -4.16 5.57
C LYS A 128 -19.66 -4.38 5.23
N ALA A 129 -20.14 -5.63 5.25
CA ALA A 129 -21.50 -5.98 4.88
C ALA A 129 -22.52 -5.18 5.72
N GLY A 130 -23.53 -4.61 5.04
CA GLY A 130 -24.59 -3.83 5.70
C GLY A 130 -24.22 -2.38 6.03
N THR A 131 -23.04 -1.88 5.64
CA THR A 131 -22.68 -0.47 5.83
C THR A 131 -22.89 0.34 4.55
N TYR A 132 -23.52 1.51 4.66
CA TYR A 132 -23.74 2.43 3.51
C TYR A 132 -22.39 2.97 2.96
N VAL A 133 -21.42 3.19 3.85
CA VAL A 133 -20.04 3.57 3.48
C VAL A 133 -19.11 2.45 3.94
N PRO A 134 -18.48 1.72 2.99
CA PRO A 134 -17.69 0.54 3.32
C PRO A 134 -16.32 0.94 3.89
N ASN A 135 -16.28 1.21 5.19
CA ASN A 135 -15.05 1.52 5.93
C ASN A 135 -14.80 0.45 7.00
N LEU A 136 -13.58 -0.05 7.03
CA LEU A 136 -13.11 -0.94 8.08
C LEU A 136 -12.70 -0.13 9.31
N LYS A 137 -13.13 -0.59 10.49
CA LYS A 137 -12.74 -0.02 11.78
C LYS A 137 -11.40 -0.59 12.22
N LYS A 138 -10.72 0.13 13.10
CA LYS A 138 -9.47 -0.35 13.71
C LYS A 138 -9.63 -1.75 14.31
N GLN A 139 -10.75 -2.02 14.98
CA GLN A 139 -11.02 -3.31 15.62
C GLN A 139 -11.13 -4.44 14.57
N ASP A 140 -11.73 -4.17 13.42
CA ASP A 140 -11.85 -5.18 12.34
C ASP A 140 -10.47 -5.64 11.85
N ILE A 141 -9.50 -4.72 11.84
CA ILE A 141 -8.12 -5.06 11.46
C ILE A 141 -7.42 -5.83 12.58
N LEU A 142 -7.58 -5.42 13.85
CA LEU A 142 -6.99 -6.09 15.00
C LEU A 142 -7.45 -7.54 15.13
N ASP A 143 -8.70 -7.81 14.77
CA ASP A 143 -9.34 -9.12 14.87
C ASP A 143 -9.15 -9.99 13.62
N LEU A 144 -8.38 -9.53 12.62
CA LEU A 144 -8.06 -10.34 11.43
C LEU A 144 -7.43 -11.67 11.85
N PRO A 145 -8.03 -12.83 11.48
CA PRO A 145 -7.41 -14.13 11.70
C PRO A 145 -6.14 -14.27 10.84
N LEU A 146 -5.04 -14.66 11.46
CA LEU A 146 -3.74 -14.86 10.79
C LEU A 146 -3.24 -16.29 10.91
N ILE A 147 -2.69 -16.80 9.83
CA ILE A 147 -1.77 -17.94 9.81
C ILE A 147 -0.35 -17.38 9.87
N VAL A 148 0.43 -17.77 10.88
CA VAL A 148 1.79 -17.27 11.09
C VAL A 148 2.75 -18.46 11.11
N PRO A 149 3.31 -18.84 9.95
CA PRO A 149 4.30 -19.90 9.85
C PRO A 149 5.66 -19.42 10.40
N PRO A 150 6.66 -20.31 10.53
CA PRO A 150 8.02 -19.91 10.90
C PRO A 150 8.56 -18.80 9.99
N LEU A 151 9.39 -17.88 10.51
CA LEU A 151 9.93 -16.73 9.79
C LEU A 151 10.62 -17.11 8.46
N LYS A 152 11.29 -18.27 8.42
CA LYS A 152 11.89 -18.79 7.18
C LYS A 152 10.84 -19.01 6.07
N THR A 153 9.69 -19.56 6.42
CA THR A 153 8.58 -19.79 5.49
C THR A 153 7.93 -18.47 5.08
N GLN A 154 7.75 -17.55 6.05
CA GLN A 154 7.23 -16.20 5.75
C GLN A 154 8.14 -15.48 4.74
N ASN A 155 9.46 -15.52 4.95
CA ASN A 155 10.41 -14.91 4.02
C ASN A 155 10.34 -15.54 2.63
N ALA A 156 10.26 -16.86 2.52
CA ALA A 156 10.13 -17.53 1.21
C ALA A 156 8.86 -17.08 0.48
N ILE A 157 7.73 -17.00 1.17
CA ILE A 157 6.46 -16.53 0.59
C ILE A 157 6.58 -15.05 0.15
N ALA A 158 7.10 -14.18 1.01
CA ALA A 158 7.25 -12.75 0.73
C ALA A 158 8.15 -12.51 -0.49
N GLN A 159 9.29 -13.20 -0.58
CA GLN A 159 10.20 -13.09 -1.73
C GLN A 159 9.54 -13.58 -3.03
N THR A 160 8.85 -14.72 -3.00
CA THR A 160 8.14 -15.24 -4.17
C THR A 160 7.05 -14.26 -4.63
N ALA A 161 6.27 -13.70 -3.70
CA ALA A 161 5.25 -12.71 -4.01
C ALA A 161 5.86 -11.41 -4.58
N LYS A 162 6.99 -10.97 -4.06
CA LYS A 162 7.72 -9.79 -4.59
C LYS A 162 8.18 -10.02 -6.02
N LEU A 163 8.74 -11.19 -6.32
CA LEU A 163 9.17 -11.54 -7.68
C LEU A 163 7.99 -11.60 -8.64
N LEU A 164 6.87 -12.19 -8.24
CA LEU A 164 5.64 -12.22 -9.04
C LEU A 164 5.15 -10.80 -9.35
N ASN A 165 5.12 -9.92 -8.35
CA ASN A 165 4.70 -8.52 -8.56
C ASN A 165 5.64 -7.79 -9.53
N GLN A 166 6.95 -8.01 -9.43
CA GLN A 166 7.93 -7.44 -10.36
C GLN A 166 7.72 -7.94 -11.79
N GLU A 167 7.46 -9.24 -11.96
CA GLU A 167 7.15 -9.84 -13.25
C GLU A 167 5.90 -9.21 -13.89
N ILE A 168 4.81 -9.07 -13.11
CA ILE A 168 3.57 -8.43 -13.57
C ILE A 168 3.85 -6.99 -14.04
N ILE A 169 4.58 -6.20 -13.27
CA ILE A 169 4.93 -4.80 -13.62
C ILE A 169 5.72 -4.76 -14.94
N ILE A 170 6.67 -5.68 -15.14
CA ILE A 170 7.47 -5.76 -16.37
C ILE A 170 6.59 -6.14 -17.56
N LEU A 171 5.74 -7.14 -17.40
CA LEU A 171 4.81 -7.58 -18.45
C LEU A 171 3.84 -6.47 -18.88
N ASP A 172 3.30 -5.71 -17.91
CA ASP A 172 2.45 -4.57 -18.21
C ASP A 172 3.20 -3.49 -19.02
N LYS A 173 4.45 -3.17 -18.65
CA LYS A 173 5.29 -2.23 -19.41
C LYS A 173 5.57 -2.72 -20.84
N ILE A 174 5.89 -4.00 -20.99
CA ILE A 174 6.10 -4.60 -22.32
C ILE A 174 4.85 -4.48 -23.17
N LYS A 175 3.69 -4.77 -22.60
CA LYS A 175 2.38 -4.66 -23.27
C LYS A 175 2.10 -3.23 -23.77
N GLU A 176 2.28 -2.24 -22.92
CA GLU A 176 2.03 -0.84 -23.29
C GLU A 176 3.04 -0.35 -24.34
N ASN A 177 4.33 -0.61 -24.18
CA ASN A 177 5.35 -0.26 -25.18
C ASN A 177 5.07 -0.90 -26.55
N ARG A 178 4.63 -2.17 -26.55
CA ARG A 178 4.28 -2.88 -27.80
C ARG A 178 3.07 -2.25 -28.48
N LYS A 179 2.06 -1.86 -27.70
CA LYS A 179 0.87 -1.17 -28.20
C LYS A 179 1.23 0.18 -28.83
N GLU A 180 2.05 0.99 -28.16
CA GLU A 180 2.53 2.28 -28.69
C GLU A 180 3.34 2.11 -29.98
N LEU A 181 4.24 1.11 -30.02
CA LEU A 181 5.03 0.81 -31.19
C LEU A 181 4.15 0.46 -32.41
N ILE A 182 3.19 -0.44 -32.22
CA ILE A 182 2.26 -0.83 -33.29
C ILE A 182 1.42 0.34 -33.75
N GLN A 183 0.89 1.15 -32.84
CA GLN A 183 0.12 2.35 -33.19
C GLN A 183 0.95 3.35 -33.99
N THR A 184 2.20 3.59 -33.60
CA THR A 184 3.13 4.46 -34.33
C THR A 184 3.42 3.92 -35.74
N GLN A 185 3.65 2.62 -35.88
CA GLN A 185 3.88 1.99 -37.18
C GLN A 185 2.67 2.13 -38.11
N LEU A 186 1.44 1.91 -37.59
CA LEU A 186 0.21 2.05 -38.38
C LEU A 186 -0.02 3.49 -38.85
N ILE A 187 0.25 4.48 -38.00
CA ILE A 187 0.17 5.90 -38.35
C ILE A 187 1.21 6.25 -39.43
N ASN A 188 2.42 5.74 -39.32
CA ASN A 188 3.47 5.99 -40.30
C ASN A 188 3.13 5.40 -41.69
N ILE A 189 2.44 4.27 -41.76
CA ILE A 189 1.94 3.71 -43.02
C ILE A 189 0.98 4.68 -43.68
N ILE A 190 -0.01 5.22 -42.94
CA ILE A 190 -1.00 6.16 -43.49
C ILE A 190 -0.35 7.47 -43.96
N ASN A 191 0.70 7.94 -43.28
CA ASN A 191 1.36 9.21 -43.62
C ASN A 191 2.35 9.10 -44.75
N ASN A 192 2.73 7.88 -45.19
CA ASN A 192 3.67 7.62 -46.29
C ASN A 192 2.98 7.16 -47.60
N ASP A 193 1.65 7.03 -47.59
CA ASP A 193 0.80 6.87 -48.76
C ASP A 193 0.23 8.25 -49.20
#